data_11af71d3ff019a79e498236f7adfd2cf
#
_entry.id   11af71d3ff019a79e498236f7adfd2cf
#
_cell.length_a   1.000
_cell.length_b   1.000
_cell.length_c   1.000
_cell.angle_alpha   90.00
_cell.angle_beta   90.00
_cell.angle_gamma   90.00
#
_symmetry.space_group_name_H-M   'P 1'
#
loop_
_entity.id
_entity.type
_entity.pdbx_description
1 polymer ?
#
loop_
_entity_poly.entity_id
_entity_poly.type
_entity_poly.pdbx_seq_one_letter_code
_entity_poly.pdbx_strand_id
1 'polypeptide(L)' 'MKRLYADQINKMLEDYYFNLENNPQGGESHYGVLASGIQHIYGAAFCMNDEEALNELRPFVNAIMNGEIPSPAFAGIAA' A
#
# COMPACT_ATOMS: atom_id res chain seq x y z
N MET A 1 -4.09 12.08 3.75
CA MET A 1 -4.24 10.68 4.20
C MET A 1 -3.97 10.57 5.69
N LYS A 2 -4.73 9.76 6.38
CA LYS A 2 -4.50 9.54 7.80
C LYS A 2 -3.13 8.90 7.99
N ARG A 3 -2.45 9.33 9.05
CA ARG A 3 -1.09 8.86 9.33
C ARG A 3 -1.01 7.34 9.48
N LEU A 4 -2.03 6.73 10.07
CA LEU A 4 -2.05 5.29 10.25
C LEU A 4 -1.96 4.56 8.89
N TYR A 5 -2.74 4.99 7.91
CA TYR A 5 -2.71 4.38 6.59
C TYR A 5 -1.38 4.62 5.88
N ALA A 6 -0.88 5.85 5.97
CA ALA A 6 0.40 6.19 5.35
C ALA A 6 1.54 5.37 5.93
N ASP A 7 1.58 5.23 7.25
CA ASP A 7 2.62 4.44 7.93
C ASP A 7 2.55 2.97 7.54
N GLN A 8 1.34 2.42 7.44
CA GLN A 8 1.17 1.02 7.05
C GLN A 8 1.63 0.78 5.60
N ILE A 9 1.24 1.67 4.68
CA ILE A 9 1.64 1.54 3.28
C ILE A 9 3.16 1.66 3.15
N ASN A 10 3.75 2.63 3.81
CA ASN A 10 5.19 2.84 3.72
C ASN A 10 5.97 1.67 4.33
N LYS A 11 5.45 1.07 5.41
CA LYS A 11 6.06 -0.11 5.99
C LYS A 11 5.98 -1.30 5.03
N MET A 12 4.86 -1.47 4.34
CA MET A 12 4.71 -2.52 3.35
C MET A 12 5.67 -2.33 2.18
N LEU A 13 5.86 -1.09 1.74
CA LEU A 13 6.82 -0.79 0.68
C LEU A 13 8.25 -1.06 1.12
N GLU A 14 8.61 -0.66 2.36
CA GLU A 14 9.91 -0.96 2.91
C GLU A 14 10.16 -2.47 2.96
N ASP A 15 9.18 -3.23 3.44
CA ASP A 15 9.29 -4.68 3.55
C ASP A 15 9.43 -5.32 2.16
N TYR A 16 8.71 -4.80 1.18
CA TYR A 16 8.81 -5.28 -0.19
C TYR A 16 10.23 -5.11 -0.73
N TYR A 17 10.80 -3.91 -0.60
CA TYR A 17 12.13 -3.64 -1.10
C TYR A 17 13.20 -4.43 -0.34
N PHE A 18 13.03 -4.55 0.97
CA PHE A 18 13.94 -5.34 1.80
C PHE A 18 13.93 -6.80 1.37
N ASN A 19 12.75 -7.38 1.19
CA ASN A 19 12.63 -8.78 0.80
C ASN A 19 13.15 -9.01 -0.62
N LEU A 20 12.93 -8.07 -1.52
CA LEU A 20 13.41 -8.17 -2.88
C LEU A 20 14.94 -8.14 -2.93
N GLU A 21 15.56 -7.31 -2.09
CA GLU A 21 17.00 -7.22 -2.02
C GLU A 21 17.60 -8.49 -1.45
N ASN A 22 16.98 -9.07 -0.42
CA ASN A 22 17.50 -10.26 0.25
C ASN A 22 17.12 -11.57 -0.44
N ASN A 23 16.07 -11.57 -1.25
CA ASN A 23 15.65 -12.74 -1.99
C ASN A 23 15.07 -12.32 -3.34
N PRO A 24 15.91 -11.93 -4.29
CA PRO A 24 15.44 -11.43 -5.59
C PRO A 24 14.59 -12.43 -6.36
N GLN A 25 14.80 -13.72 -6.12
CA GLN A 25 14.06 -14.74 -6.85
C GLN A 25 12.61 -14.84 -6.42
N GLY A 26 12.25 -14.29 -5.27
CA GLY A 26 10.89 -14.29 -4.77
C GLY A 26 10.08 -13.06 -5.17
N GLY A 27 10.51 -12.32 -6.20
CA GLY A 27 9.89 -11.05 -6.56
C GLY A 27 8.38 -11.10 -6.75
N GLU A 28 7.89 -12.13 -7.41
CA GLU A 28 6.46 -12.31 -7.63
C GLU A 28 5.72 -12.50 -6.30
N SER A 29 6.28 -13.31 -5.42
CA SER A 29 5.73 -13.57 -4.11
C SER A 29 5.75 -12.32 -3.24
N HIS A 30 6.85 -11.59 -3.28
CA HIS A 30 6.97 -10.34 -2.51
C HIS A 30 5.97 -9.30 -2.98
N TYR A 31 5.78 -9.21 -4.29
CA TYR A 31 4.79 -8.29 -4.87
C TYR A 31 3.38 -8.70 -4.46
N GLY A 32 3.09 -10.00 -4.43
CA GLY A 32 1.79 -10.52 -3.99
C GLY A 32 1.46 -10.13 -2.55
N VAL A 33 2.46 -10.15 -1.68
CA VAL A 33 2.28 -9.74 -0.28
C VAL A 33 1.98 -8.23 -0.21
N LEU A 34 2.71 -7.42 -0.96
CA LEU A 34 2.47 -5.97 -1.02
C LEU A 34 1.06 -5.68 -1.53
N ALA A 35 0.68 -6.30 -2.63
CA ALA A 35 -0.63 -6.09 -3.24
C ALA A 35 -1.76 -6.49 -2.30
N SER A 36 -1.61 -7.65 -1.64
CA SER A 36 -2.58 -8.14 -0.68
C SER A 36 -2.74 -7.20 0.50
N GLY A 37 -1.63 -6.67 1.00
CA GLY A 37 -1.64 -5.73 2.12
C GLY A 37 -2.37 -4.44 1.79
N ILE A 38 -2.11 -3.89 0.60
CA ILE A 38 -2.77 -2.65 0.17
C ILE A 38 -4.28 -2.89 -0.03
N GLN A 39 -4.65 -4.00 -0.63
CA GLN A 39 -6.06 -4.35 -0.79
C GLN A 39 -6.75 -4.55 0.55
N HIS A 40 -6.04 -5.09 1.53
CA HIS A 40 -6.58 -5.28 2.87
C HIS A 40 -6.87 -3.94 3.55
N ILE A 41 -5.97 -2.98 3.42
CA ILE A 41 -6.18 -1.63 3.99
C ILE A 41 -7.39 -0.97 3.31
N TYR A 42 -7.49 -1.10 1.98
CA TYR A 42 -8.62 -0.55 1.23
C TYR A 42 -9.93 -1.18 1.69
N GLY A 43 -9.93 -2.50 1.85
CA GLY A 43 -11.11 -3.24 2.32
C GLY A 43 -11.54 -2.81 3.72
N ALA A 44 -10.59 -2.57 4.61
CA ALA A 44 -10.88 -2.10 5.97
C ALA A 44 -11.53 -0.70 5.93
N ALA A 45 -11.00 0.20 5.12
CA ALA A 45 -11.58 1.53 4.95
C ALA A 45 -12.99 1.45 4.36
N PHE A 46 -13.20 0.51 3.43
CA PHE A 46 -14.52 0.29 2.86
C PHE A 46 -15.52 -0.17 3.91
N CYS A 47 -15.11 -1.10 4.76
CA CYS A 47 -15.98 -1.61 5.83
C CYS A 47 -16.33 -0.53 6.85
N MET A 48 -15.46 0.46 7.01
CA MET A 48 -15.70 1.55 7.94
C MET A 48 -16.44 2.72 7.28
N ASN A 49 -16.79 2.62 6.02
CA ASN A 49 -17.42 3.68 5.24
C ASN A 49 -16.60 4.97 5.24
N ASP A 50 -15.28 4.82 5.24
CA ASP A 50 -14.38 5.98 5.24
C ASP A 50 -14.11 6.40 3.80
N GLU A 51 -15.03 7.17 3.22
CA GLU A 51 -14.94 7.56 1.81
C GLU A 51 -13.72 8.40 1.50
N GLU A 52 -13.30 9.25 2.42
CA GLU A 52 -12.10 10.04 2.22
C GLU A 52 -10.88 9.14 2.09
N ALA A 53 -10.77 8.15 2.98
CA ALA A 53 -9.67 7.19 2.90
C ALA A 53 -9.74 6.37 1.62
N LEU A 54 -10.92 5.95 1.20
CA LEU A 54 -11.07 5.19 -0.05
C LEU A 54 -10.58 5.99 -1.25
N ASN A 55 -10.91 7.28 -1.30
CA ASN A 55 -10.46 8.12 -2.40
C ASN A 55 -8.94 8.29 -2.40
N GLU A 56 -8.35 8.43 -1.22
CA GLU A 56 -6.91 8.58 -1.10
C GLU A 56 -6.15 7.28 -1.35
N LEU A 57 -6.76 6.14 -1.03
CA LEU A 57 -6.13 4.84 -1.23
C LEU A 57 -6.27 4.32 -2.66
N ARG A 58 -7.21 4.87 -3.43
CA ARG A 58 -7.47 4.40 -4.79
C ARG A 58 -6.25 4.40 -5.70
N PRO A 59 -5.38 5.43 -5.69
CA PRO A 59 -4.17 5.38 -6.53
C PRO A 59 -3.25 4.21 -6.22
N PHE A 60 -3.18 3.81 -4.94
CA PHE A 60 -2.35 2.67 -4.53
C PHE A 60 -2.95 1.36 -5.04
N VAL A 61 -4.27 1.21 -4.93
CA VAL A 61 -4.96 0.03 -5.45
C VAL A 61 -4.81 -0.05 -6.97
N ASN A 62 -4.97 1.07 -7.65
CA ASN A 62 -4.83 1.11 -9.11
C ASN A 62 -3.42 0.72 -9.55
N ALA A 63 -2.40 1.18 -8.84
CA ALA A 63 -1.03 0.84 -9.16
C ALA A 63 -0.81 -0.68 -9.07
N ILE A 64 -1.25 -1.31 -7.97
CA ILE A 64 -1.05 -2.75 -7.83
C ILE A 64 -1.89 -3.55 -8.81
N MET A 65 -3.06 -3.06 -9.21
CA MET A 65 -3.86 -3.74 -10.21
C MET A 65 -3.22 -3.67 -11.59
N ASN A 66 -2.41 -2.66 -11.83
CA ASN A 66 -1.68 -2.51 -13.08
C ASN A 66 -0.29 -3.14 -13.05
N GLY A 67 0.05 -3.83 -11.98
CA GLY A 67 1.37 -4.46 -11.83
C GLY A 67 2.48 -3.49 -11.52
N GLU A 68 2.14 -2.30 -11.04
CA GLU A 68 3.11 -1.27 -10.72
C GLU A 68 3.38 -1.19 -9.22
N ILE A 69 4.49 -0.59 -8.84
CA ILE A 69 4.80 -0.38 -7.43
C ILE A 69 4.37 1.03 -7.08
N PRO A 70 3.48 1.19 -6.10
CA PRO A 70 3.01 2.53 -5.73
C PRO A 70 4.13 3.41 -5.18
N SER A 71 3.96 4.71 -5.30
CA SER A 71 4.85 5.66 -4.66
C SER A 71 4.60 5.67 -3.15
N PRO A 72 5.58 6.12 -2.34
CA PRO A 72 5.37 6.23 -0.90
C PRO A 72 4.17 7.11 -0.56
N ALA A 73 3.51 6.79 0.53
CA ALA A 73 2.37 7.54 1.00
C ALA A 73 2.80 8.65 1.95
N PHE A 74 2.04 9.75 1.97
CA PHE A 74 2.33 10.84 2.87
C PHE A 74 1.11 11.10 3.74
N ALA A 75 1.34 11.30 5.03
CA ALA A 75 0.27 11.73 5.92
C ALA A 75 -0.18 13.10 5.46
N GLY A 76 -1.46 13.28 5.42
CA GLY A 76 -1.94 14.53 4.96
C GLY A 76 -1.87 15.56 5.99
N ILE A 77 -0.79 15.99 6.39
CA ILE A 77 -0.71 16.89 7.31
C ILE A 77 -0.61 18.04 6.90
N ALA A 78 -0.78 18.17 6.20
CA ALA A 78 -0.78 19.17 5.90
C ALA A 78 -0.39 19.98 6.53
N ALA A 79 -0.16 19.69 6.79
CA ALA A 79 0.21 20.33 7.31
C ALA A 79 0.02 20.87 7.48
#